data_68001e830f1e67251e8969c8dfff193c
#
_entry.id   68001e830f1e67251e8969c8dfff193c
#
_cell.length_a   1.000
_cell.length_b   1.000
_cell.length_c   1.000
_cell.angle_alpha   90.00
_cell.angle_beta   90.00
_cell.angle_gamma   90.00
#
_symmetry.space_group_name_H-M   'P 1'
#
loop_
_entity.id
_entity.type
_entity.pdbx_description
1 polymer ?
#
loop_
_entity_poly.entity_id
_entity_poly.type
_entity_poly.pdbx_seq_one_letter_code
_entity_poly.pdbx_strand_id
1 'polypeptide(L)'
;MDDPYTFGQIAAANSLSDIYAMGGDPSISMNLICFPTCLPMDVMAKIMQGGADKVKEAGAIIAGGHTIEDSEPKYGLCVTGFMHPDKVMQNSNCKEGDLLVLTKPLGIGVLTTANKAQLLDQKTYDQMVEAMATLNKYGKEVM
;
A
#
# COMPACT_ATOMS: atom_id res chain seq x y z
N MET A 1 12.13 5.52 -4.65
CA MET A 1 11.01 5.99 -5.49
C MET A 1 11.08 7.49 -5.49
N ASP A 2 11.35 8.06 -6.64
CA ASP A 2 11.71 9.50 -6.71
C ASP A 2 10.48 10.40 -6.88
N ASP A 3 9.34 9.84 -7.32
CA ASP A 3 8.08 10.56 -7.39
C ASP A 3 7.30 10.46 -6.08
N PRO A 4 7.09 11.60 -5.36
CA PRO A 4 6.42 11.60 -4.07
C PRO A 4 4.94 11.18 -4.15
N TYR A 5 4.25 11.47 -5.24
CA TYR A 5 2.86 11.04 -5.41
C TYR A 5 2.75 9.51 -5.51
N THR A 6 3.58 8.89 -6.35
CA THR A 6 3.66 7.43 -6.50
C THR A 6 4.10 6.75 -5.19
N PHE A 7 5.03 7.35 -4.45
CA PHE A 7 5.40 6.87 -3.11
C PHE A 7 4.19 6.82 -2.17
N GLY A 8 3.38 7.88 -2.17
CA GLY A 8 2.13 7.94 -1.40
C GLY A 8 1.13 6.84 -1.79
N GLN A 9 0.96 6.61 -3.08
CA GLN A 9 0.07 5.55 -3.59
C GLN A 9 0.51 4.16 -3.14
N ILE A 10 1.80 3.85 -3.25
CA ILE A 10 2.36 2.55 -2.87
C ILE A 10 2.24 2.32 -1.36
N ALA A 11 2.56 3.33 -0.55
CA ALA A 11 2.46 3.24 0.90
C ALA A 11 1.01 2.99 1.36
N ALA A 12 0.05 3.68 0.74
CA ALA A 12 -1.37 3.47 1.01
C ALA A 12 -1.86 2.10 0.55
N ALA A 13 -1.49 1.65 -0.66
CA ALA A 13 -1.83 0.32 -1.17
C ALA A 13 -1.31 -0.78 -0.23
N ASN A 14 -0.09 -0.63 0.29
CA ASN A 14 0.49 -1.55 1.26
C ASN A 14 -0.29 -1.56 2.58
N SER A 15 -0.64 -0.38 3.13
CA SER A 15 -1.39 -0.28 4.39
C SER A 15 -2.82 -0.85 4.29
N LEU A 16 -3.48 -0.70 3.13
CA LEU A 16 -4.82 -1.23 2.86
C LEU A 16 -4.80 -2.76 2.67
N SER A 17 -3.66 -3.32 2.28
CA SER A 17 -3.51 -4.73 1.93
C SER A 17 -3.83 -5.67 3.09
N ASP A 18 -3.49 -5.32 4.33
CA ASP A 18 -3.73 -6.15 5.51
C ASP A 18 -5.22 -6.37 5.77
N ILE A 19 -6.06 -5.37 5.45
CA ILE A 19 -7.51 -5.51 5.56
C ILE A 19 -8.03 -6.50 4.50
N TYR A 20 -7.56 -6.39 3.25
CA TYR A 20 -7.95 -7.32 2.19
C TYR A 20 -7.47 -8.75 2.47
N ALA A 21 -6.26 -8.92 3.01
CA ALA A 21 -5.71 -10.24 3.36
C ALA A 21 -6.56 -10.99 4.40
N MET A 22 -7.28 -10.26 5.26
CA MET A 22 -8.20 -10.82 6.23
C MET A 22 -9.63 -11.01 5.70
N GLY A 23 -9.88 -10.67 4.43
CA GLY A 23 -11.22 -10.72 3.82
C GLY A 23 -12.10 -9.51 4.12
N GLY A 24 -11.52 -8.45 4.70
CA GLY A 24 -12.25 -7.24 5.10
C GLY A 24 -12.37 -6.18 4.00
N ASP A 25 -13.25 -5.23 4.25
CA ASP A 25 -13.40 -4.01 3.45
C ASP A 25 -12.88 -2.81 4.24
N PRO A 26 -11.89 -2.05 3.72
CA PRO A 26 -11.42 -0.83 4.35
C PRO A 26 -12.55 0.19 4.45
N SER A 27 -12.64 0.90 5.58
CA SER A 27 -13.70 1.89 5.81
C SER A 27 -13.11 3.25 6.21
N ILE A 28 -12.22 3.25 7.18
CA ILE A 28 -11.63 4.48 7.72
C ILE A 28 -10.12 4.32 7.77
N SER A 29 -9.40 5.38 7.42
CA SER A 29 -7.96 5.45 7.55
C SER A 29 -7.51 6.75 8.22
N MET A 30 -6.36 6.71 8.87
CA MET A 30 -5.66 7.87 9.41
C MET A 30 -4.23 7.90 8.87
N ASN A 31 -3.79 9.07 8.40
CA ASN A 31 -2.43 9.25 7.91
C ASN A 31 -1.43 9.22 9.09
N LEU A 32 -0.31 8.53 8.88
CA LEU A 32 0.89 8.65 9.72
C LEU A 32 2.04 9.09 8.81
N ILE A 33 2.55 10.28 9.04
CA ILE A 33 3.65 10.83 8.24
C ILE A 33 4.77 11.32 9.15
N CYS A 34 5.98 10.79 8.90
CA CYS A 34 7.21 11.33 9.46
C CYS A 34 7.89 12.14 8.35
N PHE A 35 8.25 13.38 8.62
CA PHE A 35 8.75 14.26 7.57
C PHE A 35 9.84 15.19 8.07
N PRO A 36 10.98 15.28 7.35
CA PRO A 36 12.08 16.16 7.73
C PRO A 36 11.78 17.61 7.38
N THR A 37 12.12 18.52 8.27
CA THR A 37 11.92 19.98 8.10
C THR A 37 12.73 20.58 6.95
N CYS A 38 13.79 19.89 6.49
CA CYS A 38 14.64 20.32 5.35
C CYS A 38 13.99 20.07 3.99
N LEU A 39 12.92 19.26 3.88
CA LEU A 39 12.23 19.02 2.63
C LEU A 39 11.07 20.00 2.42
N PRO A 40 10.81 20.40 1.16
CA PRO A 40 9.68 21.26 0.84
C PRO A 40 8.32 20.65 1.18
N MET A 41 7.40 21.46 1.69
CA MET A 41 6.05 21.01 2.10
C MET A 41 5.19 20.51 0.94
N ASP A 42 5.47 20.94 -0.30
CA ASP A 42 4.80 20.43 -1.49
C ASP A 42 5.12 18.95 -1.78
N VAL A 43 6.30 18.48 -1.38
CA VAL A 43 6.65 17.05 -1.42
C VAL A 43 5.74 16.25 -0.49
N MET A 44 5.56 16.73 0.76
CA MET A 44 4.64 16.11 1.72
C MET A 44 3.20 16.10 1.19
N ALA A 45 2.76 17.23 0.62
CA ALA A 45 1.42 17.34 0.05
C ALA A 45 1.18 16.33 -1.09
N LYS A 46 2.15 16.12 -1.97
CA LYS A 46 2.08 15.10 -3.04
C LYS A 46 2.01 13.68 -2.51
N ILE A 47 2.80 13.35 -1.48
CA ILE A 47 2.74 12.04 -0.81
C ILE A 47 1.34 11.80 -0.26
N MET A 48 0.80 12.76 0.49
CA MET A 48 -0.53 12.66 1.08
C MET A 48 -1.64 12.59 0.02
N GLN A 49 -1.49 13.32 -1.09
CA GLN A 49 -2.43 13.27 -2.21
C GLN A 49 -2.45 11.86 -2.85
N GLY A 50 -1.27 11.27 -3.12
CA GLY A 50 -1.18 9.91 -3.65
C GLY A 50 -1.85 8.88 -2.73
N GLY A 51 -1.64 9.02 -1.42
CA GLY A 51 -2.30 8.19 -0.42
C GLY A 51 -3.81 8.38 -0.39
N ALA A 52 -4.27 9.63 -0.44
CA ALA A 52 -5.70 9.97 -0.44
C ALA A 52 -6.43 9.37 -1.67
N ASP A 53 -5.82 9.44 -2.83
CA ASP A 53 -6.40 8.88 -4.06
C ASP A 53 -6.52 7.35 -3.97
N LYS A 54 -5.56 6.65 -3.36
CA LYS A 54 -5.66 5.20 -3.11
C LYS A 54 -6.71 4.83 -2.07
N VAL A 55 -6.84 5.61 -1.00
CA VAL A 55 -7.91 5.41 -0.01
C VAL A 55 -9.28 5.59 -0.66
N LYS A 56 -9.44 6.60 -1.51
CA LYS A 56 -10.67 6.83 -2.27
C LYS A 56 -10.94 5.68 -3.26
N GLU A 57 -9.92 5.17 -3.96
CA GLU A 57 -10.03 4.00 -4.86
C GLU A 57 -10.49 2.75 -4.09
N ALA A 58 -10.03 2.57 -2.86
CA ALA A 58 -10.46 1.50 -1.97
C ALA A 58 -11.90 1.63 -1.49
N GLY A 59 -12.53 2.80 -1.66
CA GLY A 59 -13.86 3.11 -1.15
C GLY A 59 -13.88 3.52 0.32
N ALA A 60 -12.71 3.82 0.91
CA ALA A 60 -12.55 4.26 2.29
C ALA A 60 -12.42 5.80 2.38
N ILE A 61 -12.44 6.31 3.60
CA ILE A 61 -12.25 7.74 3.90
C ILE A 61 -11.01 7.97 4.76
N ILE A 62 -10.39 9.13 4.60
CA ILE A 62 -9.36 9.61 5.54
C ILE A 62 -10.07 10.45 6.61
N ALA A 63 -10.00 10.00 7.86
CA ALA A 63 -10.63 10.67 9.00
C ALA A 63 -9.68 11.63 9.75
N GLY A 64 -8.40 11.63 9.43
CA GLY A 64 -7.39 12.45 10.06
C GLY A 64 -5.99 11.86 9.95
N GLY A 65 -5.13 12.18 10.91
CA GLY A 65 -3.78 11.64 10.93
C GLY A 65 -2.88 12.36 11.93
N HIS A 66 -1.60 11.98 11.91
CA HIS A 66 -0.56 12.57 12.75
C HIS A 66 0.72 12.78 11.95
N THR A 67 1.38 13.92 12.21
CA THR A 67 2.65 14.28 11.59
C THR A 67 3.73 14.32 12.66
N ILE A 68 4.88 13.72 12.38
CA ILE A 68 6.03 13.64 13.28
C ILE A 68 7.24 14.21 12.53
N GLU A 69 8.05 15.02 13.20
CA GLU A 69 9.35 15.41 12.67
C GLU A 69 10.32 14.23 12.76
N ASP A 70 11.00 13.92 11.65
CA ASP A 70 11.98 12.83 11.55
C ASP A 70 13.09 13.22 10.57
N SER A 71 14.20 12.54 10.61
CA SER A 71 15.32 12.75 9.67
C SER A 71 15.04 12.20 8.27
N GLU A 72 14.07 11.27 8.13
CA GLU A 72 13.72 10.63 6.87
C GLU A 72 12.20 10.64 6.65
N PRO A 73 11.72 10.85 5.41
CA PRO A 73 10.31 10.78 5.12
C PRO A 73 9.81 9.33 5.23
N LYS A 74 8.77 9.12 6.05
CA LYS A 74 8.05 7.86 6.19
C LYS A 74 6.56 8.15 6.08
N TYR A 75 5.82 7.32 5.36
CA TYR A 75 4.39 7.49 5.21
C TYR A 75 3.68 6.14 5.24
N GLY A 76 2.54 6.10 5.86
CA GLY A 76 1.64 4.96 5.90
C GLY A 76 0.28 5.35 6.49
N LEU A 77 -0.59 4.36 6.60
CA LEU A 77 -1.94 4.55 7.14
C LEU A 77 -2.19 3.59 8.30
N CYS A 78 -2.90 4.07 9.32
CA CYS A 78 -3.64 3.21 10.23
C CYS A 78 -5.02 2.98 9.61
N VAL A 79 -5.32 1.73 9.21
CA VAL A 79 -6.55 1.39 8.48
C VAL A 79 -7.48 0.56 9.37
N THR A 80 -8.74 0.94 9.42
CA THR A 80 -9.82 0.15 10.03
C THR A 80 -10.76 -0.33 8.94
N GLY A 81 -11.05 -1.62 8.94
CA GLY A 81 -11.99 -2.24 8.03
C GLY A 81 -12.94 -3.18 8.77
N PHE A 82 -13.96 -3.65 8.07
CA PHE A 82 -14.98 -4.53 8.63
C PHE A 82 -15.15 -5.78 7.75
N MET A 83 -15.50 -6.88 8.39
CA MET A 83 -15.83 -8.14 7.74
C MET A 83 -16.87 -8.90 8.56
N HIS A 84 -17.58 -9.82 7.92
CA HIS A 84 -18.47 -10.72 8.65
C HIS A 84 -17.63 -11.70 9.49
N PRO A 85 -17.98 -11.96 10.77
CA PRO A 85 -17.17 -12.82 11.64
C PRO A 85 -16.95 -14.23 11.08
N ASP A 86 -17.94 -14.78 10.36
CA ASP A 86 -17.84 -16.11 9.75
C ASP A 86 -17.01 -16.15 8.46
N LYS A 87 -16.57 -14.97 7.95
CA LYS A 87 -15.79 -14.82 6.72
C LYS A 87 -14.36 -14.34 6.96
N VAL A 88 -13.89 -14.42 8.19
CA VAL A 88 -12.51 -14.03 8.54
C VAL A 88 -11.52 -15.01 7.91
N MET A 89 -10.65 -14.49 7.06
CA MET A 89 -9.55 -15.26 6.48
C MET A 89 -8.35 -15.23 7.41
N GLN A 90 -8.02 -16.38 7.98
CA GLN A 90 -6.91 -16.50 8.91
C GLN A 90 -5.70 -17.11 8.20
N ASN A 91 -4.51 -16.63 8.52
CA ASN A 91 -3.25 -17.15 7.97
C ASN A 91 -3.00 -18.63 8.29
N SER A 92 -3.71 -19.19 9.27
CA SER A 92 -3.58 -20.57 9.74
C SER A 92 -4.62 -21.54 9.16
N ASN A 93 -5.51 -21.08 8.27
CA ASN A 93 -6.64 -21.89 7.80
C ASN A 93 -6.31 -22.78 6.59
N CYS A 94 -5.11 -22.66 6.00
CA CYS A 94 -4.69 -23.47 4.86
C CYS A 94 -4.63 -24.97 5.24
N LYS A 95 -5.10 -25.83 4.34
CA LYS A 95 -5.18 -27.29 4.52
C LYS A 95 -4.44 -27.99 3.39
N GLU A 96 -4.04 -29.21 3.63
CA GLU A 96 -3.49 -30.08 2.59
C GLU A 96 -4.52 -30.29 1.47
N GLY A 97 -4.09 -30.05 0.23
CA GLY A 97 -4.96 -30.11 -0.96
C GLY A 97 -5.49 -28.78 -1.43
N ASP A 98 -5.31 -27.68 -0.69
CA ASP A 98 -5.68 -26.35 -1.14
C ASP A 98 -4.84 -25.91 -2.35
N LEU A 99 -5.48 -25.19 -3.27
CA LEU A 99 -4.82 -24.58 -4.42
C LEU A 99 -4.31 -23.21 -4.06
N LEU A 100 -3.03 -22.97 -4.35
CA LEU A 100 -2.40 -21.67 -4.19
C LEU A 100 -2.52 -20.86 -5.49
N VAL A 101 -3.16 -19.69 -5.42
CA VAL A 101 -3.32 -18.77 -6.55
C VAL A 101 -2.49 -17.52 -6.34
N LEU A 102 -1.57 -17.26 -7.26
CA LEU A 102 -0.76 -16.05 -7.25
C LEU A 102 -1.48 -14.93 -8.02
N THR A 103 -1.96 -13.92 -7.31
CA THR A 103 -2.73 -12.80 -7.90
C THR A 103 -1.89 -11.64 -8.40
N LYS A 104 -0.60 -11.59 -8.01
CA LYS A 104 0.39 -10.60 -8.48
C LYS A 104 1.74 -11.28 -8.72
N PRO A 105 2.58 -10.75 -9.63
CA PRO A 105 3.91 -11.30 -9.86
C PRO A 105 4.79 -11.20 -8.60
N LEU A 106 5.67 -12.17 -8.43
CA LEU A 106 6.72 -12.15 -7.40
C LEU A 106 7.95 -11.37 -7.89
N GLY A 107 8.82 -10.99 -6.94
CA GLY A 107 10.12 -10.39 -7.25
C GLY A 107 10.26 -8.90 -6.94
N ILE A 108 9.23 -8.26 -6.36
CA ILE A 108 9.26 -6.82 -6.02
C ILE A 108 10.47 -6.46 -5.14
N GLY A 109 10.84 -7.30 -4.16
CA GLY A 109 12.01 -7.06 -3.32
C GLY A 109 13.33 -7.01 -4.10
N VAL A 110 13.49 -7.86 -5.10
CA VAL A 110 14.64 -7.86 -6.01
C VAL A 110 14.63 -6.60 -6.88
N LEU A 111 13.47 -6.28 -7.48
CA LEU A 111 13.33 -5.11 -8.34
C LEU A 111 13.55 -3.79 -7.58
N THR A 112 13.05 -3.65 -6.36
CA THR A 112 13.30 -2.45 -5.56
C THR A 112 14.78 -2.28 -5.19
N THR A 113 15.50 -3.38 -4.95
CA THR A 113 16.95 -3.35 -4.73
C THR A 113 17.70 -2.97 -6.00
N ALA A 114 17.33 -3.55 -7.14
CA ALA A 114 17.90 -3.19 -8.45
C ALA A 114 17.60 -1.72 -8.81
N ASN A 115 16.41 -1.21 -8.50
CA ASN A 115 16.05 0.19 -8.71
C ASN A 115 16.94 1.14 -7.90
N LYS A 116 17.25 0.82 -6.65
CA LYS A 116 18.18 1.62 -5.82
C LYS A 116 19.58 1.67 -6.45
N ALA A 117 19.99 0.63 -7.14
CA ALA A 117 21.25 0.56 -7.88
C ALA A 117 21.16 1.14 -9.30
N GLN A 118 20.01 1.70 -9.70
CA GLN A 118 19.73 2.26 -11.05
C GLN A 118 19.95 1.25 -12.19
N LEU A 119 19.59 -0.02 -11.95
CA LEU A 119 19.78 -1.13 -12.90
C LEU A 119 18.51 -1.47 -13.69
N LEU A 120 17.36 -0.86 -13.38
CA LEU A 120 16.12 -1.13 -14.10
C LEU A 120 15.98 -0.31 -15.37
N ASP A 121 15.49 -0.95 -16.44
CA ASP A 121 14.93 -0.22 -17.57
C ASP A 121 13.55 0.36 -17.22
N GLN A 122 13.08 1.34 -18.01
CA GLN A 122 11.82 2.05 -17.73
C GLN A 122 10.62 1.11 -17.72
N LYS A 123 10.55 0.13 -18.62
CA LYS A 123 9.44 -0.81 -18.71
C LYS A 123 9.33 -1.68 -17.44
N THR A 124 10.46 -2.21 -16.96
CA THR A 124 10.50 -3.01 -15.73
C THR A 124 10.18 -2.15 -14.51
N TYR A 125 10.65 -0.91 -14.48
CA TYR A 125 10.29 0.06 -13.43
C TYR A 125 8.77 0.30 -13.39
N ASP A 126 8.15 0.58 -14.55
CA ASP A 126 6.70 0.84 -14.63
C ASP A 126 5.88 -0.37 -14.18
N GLN A 127 6.26 -1.58 -14.58
CA GLN A 127 5.62 -2.82 -14.15
C GLN A 127 5.74 -3.05 -12.63
N MET A 128 6.90 -2.75 -12.06
CA MET A 128 7.12 -2.82 -10.61
C MET A 128 6.22 -1.83 -9.87
N VAL A 129 6.16 -0.59 -10.34
CA VAL A 129 5.31 0.47 -9.77
C VAL A 129 3.83 0.08 -9.84
N GLU A 130 3.37 -0.38 -11.00
CA GLU A 130 1.99 -0.84 -11.21
C GLU A 130 1.62 -1.96 -10.23
N ALA A 131 2.47 -2.98 -10.11
CA ALA A 131 2.25 -4.09 -9.18
C ALA A 131 2.16 -3.64 -7.72
N MET A 132 2.99 -2.67 -7.30
CA MET A 132 2.98 -2.13 -5.94
C MET A 132 1.79 -1.20 -5.67
N ALA A 133 1.40 -0.38 -6.64
CA ALA A 133 0.32 0.60 -6.47
C ALA A 133 -1.07 0.00 -6.68
N THR A 134 -1.20 -1.17 -7.30
CA THR A 134 -2.48 -1.86 -7.49
C THR A 134 -3.00 -2.39 -6.16
N LEU A 135 -4.26 -2.07 -5.84
CA LEU A 135 -4.91 -2.58 -4.63
C LEU A 135 -5.13 -4.09 -4.71
N ASN A 136 -4.98 -4.79 -3.58
CA ASN A 136 -5.27 -6.22 -3.47
C ASN A 136 -6.78 -6.54 -3.31
N LYS A 137 -7.65 -5.56 -3.56
CA LYS A 137 -9.09 -5.67 -3.49
C LYS A 137 -9.65 -6.85 -4.30
N TYR A 138 -9.20 -6.98 -5.56
CA TYR A 138 -9.66 -8.05 -6.43
C TYR A 138 -9.16 -9.43 -6.02
N GLY A 139 -7.98 -9.52 -5.40
CA GLY A 139 -7.51 -10.76 -4.77
C GLY A 139 -8.48 -11.22 -3.68
N LYS A 140 -8.92 -10.29 -2.82
CA LYS A 140 -9.93 -10.56 -1.78
C LYS A 140 -11.28 -11.03 -2.35
N GLU A 141 -11.71 -10.46 -3.50
CA GLU A 141 -13.01 -10.80 -4.13
C GLU A 141 -13.06 -12.23 -4.70
N VAL A 142 -11.92 -12.85 -4.99
CA VAL A 142 -11.83 -14.21 -5.53
C VAL A 142 -11.51 -15.27 -4.49
N MET A 143 -11.16 -14.88 -3.28
CA MET A 143 -10.95 -15.77 -2.13
C MET A 143 -12.28 -16.08 -1.43
#